data_4d11b5f99c0466e0f3ebf61d0c84e00c
#
_entry.id   4d11b5f99c0466e0f3ebf61d0c84e00c
#
_cell.length_a   1.000
_cell.length_b   1.000
_cell.length_c   1.000
_cell.angle_alpha   90.00
_cell.angle_beta   90.00
_cell.angle_gamma   90.00
#
_symmetry.space_group_name_H-M   'P 1'
#
loop_
_entity.id
_entity.type
_entity.pdbx_description
1 polymer ?
#
loop_
_entity_poly.entity_id
_entity_poly.type
_entity_poly.pdbx_seq_one_letter_code
_entity_poly.pdbx_strand_id
1 'polypeptide(L)'
;MINLYLFNNKNRGAFYGVGSYVRELVASLRGSGIRIHVVYLFGEKAQIERWEEGEVSYLSFPEPVAEDWVALEVRQRAAYFRNIVYLLRRFIRDTEKLVFHLNCYKDEALARELKAAFRCRVVTAAHFSDWSSVIYDNPERLRAILRKECTQPLDDLIRESFGEEQAFYAATDRVIGLSDYMRALLCEDYGLLPDRVAVIPNGMADVADTDRDPVLIREKWQLRPEERIILFVGRLDSIKGVRFLIRAFRKVSRQYLDSRLWIVGDGDYKDCFEEANPIFSQVTLTGFLDRASLLELYRVADVGVVPSLFEPFGLP
;
A
#
# COMPACT_ATOMS: atom_id res chain seq x y z
N MET A 1 19.50 11.15 19.95
CA MET A 1 19.17 10.73 18.55
C MET A 1 17.88 9.91 18.58
N ILE A 2 17.01 10.01 17.59
CA ILE A 2 15.78 9.19 17.52
C ILE A 2 16.13 7.87 16.81
N ASN A 3 15.68 6.75 17.40
CA ASN A 3 15.78 5.43 16.77
C ASN A 3 14.40 5.06 16.22
N LEU A 4 14.27 5.08 14.89
CA LEU A 4 13.02 4.80 14.18
C LEU A 4 13.05 3.39 13.60
N TYR A 5 12.13 2.55 14.02
CA TYR A 5 11.93 1.20 13.49
C TYR A 5 10.66 1.18 12.63
N LEU A 6 10.85 1.02 11.33
CA LEU A 6 9.76 0.94 10.34
C LEU A 6 9.37 -0.52 10.13
N PHE A 7 8.21 -0.92 10.57
CA PHE A 7 7.69 -2.27 10.36
C PHE A 7 6.91 -2.35 9.04
N ASN A 8 7.17 -3.39 8.28
CA ASN A 8 6.45 -3.67 7.05
C ASN A 8 6.33 -5.19 6.84
N ASN A 9 5.28 -5.64 6.18
CA ASN A 9 5.13 -7.04 5.78
C ASN A 9 5.89 -7.28 4.48
N LYS A 10 6.58 -8.42 4.36
CA LYS A 10 7.32 -8.79 3.14
C LYS A 10 6.47 -9.53 2.10
N ASN A 11 5.17 -9.66 2.35
CA ASN A 11 4.23 -10.23 1.41
C ASN A 11 3.96 -9.29 0.21
N ARG A 12 3.02 -9.65 -0.67
CA ARG A 12 2.65 -8.88 -1.87
C ARG A 12 2.48 -7.37 -1.66
N GLY A 13 2.04 -6.92 -0.47
CA GLY A 13 1.91 -5.50 -0.13
C GLY A 13 3.24 -4.74 -0.10
N ALA A 14 4.38 -5.43 0.09
CA ALA A 14 5.70 -4.80 0.08
C ALA A 14 6.15 -4.29 -1.30
N PHE A 15 5.56 -4.82 -2.37
CA PHE A 15 5.87 -4.40 -3.74
C PHE A 15 4.98 -3.26 -4.24
N TYR A 16 3.82 -3.04 -3.60
CA TYR A 16 2.83 -2.02 -3.97
C TYR A 16 2.89 -0.79 -3.04
N GLY A 17 1.81 -0.04 -2.93
CA GLY A 17 1.75 1.27 -2.29
C GLY A 17 2.44 1.41 -0.94
N VAL A 18 2.25 0.46 0.00
CA VAL A 18 2.90 0.52 1.33
C VAL A 18 4.42 0.34 1.23
N GLY A 19 4.89 -0.55 0.37
CA GLY A 19 6.32 -0.74 0.12
C GLY A 19 6.96 0.51 -0.50
N SER A 20 6.26 1.16 -1.43
CA SER A 20 6.68 2.45 -1.99
C SER A 20 6.73 3.53 -0.92
N TYR A 21 5.70 3.64 -0.09
CA TYR A 21 5.69 4.55 1.05
C TYR A 21 6.90 4.37 1.96
N VAL A 22 7.22 3.14 2.37
CA VAL A 22 8.36 2.88 3.25
C VAL A 22 9.68 3.26 2.57
N ARG A 23 9.86 2.96 1.28
CA ARG A 23 11.07 3.36 0.53
C ARG A 23 11.23 4.88 0.45
N GLU A 24 10.17 5.60 0.09
CA GLU A 24 10.21 7.07 -0.01
C GLU A 24 10.43 7.71 1.38
N LEU A 25 9.82 7.17 2.43
CA LEU A 25 10.03 7.62 3.81
C LEU A 25 11.49 7.41 4.25
N VAL A 26 12.07 6.24 3.99
CA VAL A 26 13.48 5.96 4.26
C VAL A 26 14.38 6.93 3.50
N ALA A 27 14.10 7.15 2.21
CA ALA A 27 14.88 8.06 1.38
C ALA A 27 14.83 9.51 1.89
N SER A 28 13.63 9.98 2.29
CA SER A 28 13.43 11.36 2.78
C SER A 28 14.04 11.61 4.16
N LEU A 29 14.18 10.57 4.98
CA LEU A 29 14.74 10.68 6.32
C LEU A 29 16.26 10.51 6.39
N ARG A 30 16.92 10.14 5.29
CA ARG A 30 18.40 10.07 5.25
C ARG A 30 19.01 11.45 5.54
N GLY A 31 20.05 11.46 6.37
CA GLY A 31 20.72 12.71 6.77
C GLY A 31 19.94 13.59 7.77
N SER A 32 18.74 13.19 8.22
CA SER A 32 17.93 13.95 9.18
C SER A 32 18.39 13.83 10.64
N GLY A 33 19.42 13.04 10.91
CA GLY A 33 19.86 12.74 12.29
C GLY A 33 18.99 11.68 12.99
N ILE A 34 18.08 11.03 12.26
CA ILE A 34 17.29 9.87 12.72
C ILE A 34 18.01 8.59 12.30
N ARG A 35 18.19 7.67 13.26
CA ARG A 35 18.70 6.32 12.94
C ARG A 35 17.55 5.45 12.47
N ILE A 36 17.62 4.96 11.25
CA ILE A 36 16.53 4.23 10.59
C ILE A 36 16.83 2.73 10.60
N HIS A 37 15.84 1.97 11.03
CA HIS A 37 15.83 0.51 11.01
C HIS A 37 14.55 0.04 10.31
N VAL A 38 14.67 -0.82 9.30
CA VAL A 38 13.51 -1.42 8.62
C VAL A 38 13.36 -2.86 9.12
N VAL A 39 12.18 -3.19 9.59
CA VAL A 39 11.84 -4.53 10.11
C VAL A 39 10.79 -5.15 9.20
N TYR A 40 11.19 -6.18 8.48
CA TYR A 40 10.28 -6.98 7.69
C TYR A 40 9.73 -8.14 8.51
N LEU A 41 8.42 -8.24 8.53
CA LEU A 41 7.69 -9.40 9.04
C LEU A 41 7.35 -10.33 7.88
N PHE A 42 7.21 -11.61 8.16
CA PHE A 42 6.78 -12.59 7.18
C PHE A 42 7.74 -12.71 5.99
N GLY A 43 9.04 -12.81 6.31
CA GLY A 43 10.09 -12.99 5.31
C GLY A 43 10.08 -14.39 4.72
N GLU A 44 10.43 -14.51 3.44
CA GLU A 44 10.43 -15.77 2.68
C GLU A 44 11.48 -16.79 3.14
N LYS A 45 12.58 -16.32 3.75
CA LYS A 45 13.63 -17.20 4.23
C LYS A 45 13.32 -17.74 5.61
N ALA A 46 13.61 -19.00 5.85
CA ALA A 46 13.35 -19.70 7.11
C ALA A 46 14.28 -19.27 8.27
N GLN A 47 15.05 -18.19 8.11
CA GLN A 47 15.97 -17.66 9.11
C GLN A 47 15.86 -16.14 9.24
N ILE A 48 16.26 -15.62 10.41
CA ILE A 48 16.36 -14.17 10.60
C ILE A 48 17.52 -13.64 9.75
N GLU A 49 17.23 -12.66 8.91
CA GLU A 49 18.23 -11.97 8.12
C GLU A 49 18.52 -10.59 8.72
N ARG A 50 19.78 -10.20 8.64
CA ARG A 50 20.24 -8.87 8.99
C ARG A 50 21.20 -8.36 7.94
N TRP A 51 20.99 -7.14 7.45
CA TRP A 51 21.91 -6.47 6.54
C TRP A 51 21.86 -4.96 6.73
N GLU A 52 22.77 -4.24 6.11
CA GLU A 52 22.86 -2.79 6.14
C GLU A 52 22.99 -2.26 4.72
N GLU A 53 22.32 -1.14 4.43
CA GLU A 53 22.40 -0.40 3.18
C GLU A 53 22.65 1.08 3.50
N GLY A 54 23.92 1.51 3.40
CA GLY A 54 24.34 2.83 3.87
C GLY A 54 24.10 3.00 5.38
N GLU A 55 23.33 3.99 5.76
CA GLU A 55 23.00 4.31 7.17
C GLU A 55 21.75 3.56 7.68
N VAL A 56 21.11 2.74 6.85
CA VAL A 56 19.87 2.04 7.20
C VAL A 56 20.16 0.58 7.52
N SER A 57 19.70 0.12 8.66
CA SER A 57 19.78 -1.30 9.02
C SER A 57 18.48 -2.02 8.77
N TYR A 58 18.55 -3.26 8.34
CA TYR A 58 17.42 -4.10 7.99
C TYR A 58 17.42 -5.37 8.83
N LEU A 59 16.22 -5.78 9.27
CA LEU A 59 15.93 -7.06 9.90
C LEU A 59 14.77 -7.71 9.16
N SER A 60 14.86 -8.99 8.88
CA SER A 60 13.74 -9.75 8.30
C SER A 60 13.49 -10.99 9.17
N PHE A 61 12.26 -11.11 9.65
CA PHE A 61 11.81 -12.26 10.43
C PHE A 61 11.05 -13.22 9.54
N PRO A 62 11.32 -14.53 9.66
CA PRO A 62 10.69 -15.55 8.82
C PRO A 62 9.18 -15.57 8.99
N GLU A 63 8.53 -15.98 7.92
CA GLU A 63 7.12 -16.37 7.95
C GLU A 63 6.96 -17.64 8.77
N PRO A 64 5.98 -17.74 9.69
CA PRO A 64 5.66 -19.01 10.32
C PRO A 64 5.22 -20.01 9.25
N VAL A 65 5.70 -21.23 9.35
CA VAL A 65 5.25 -22.31 8.46
C VAL A 65 3.81 -22.67 8.85
N ALA A 66 2.87 -22.25 8.04
CA ALA A 66 1.45 -22.61 8.16
C ALA A 66 0.94 -23.03 6.79
N GLU A 67 0.13 -24.07 6.75
CA GLU A 67 -0.48 -24.56 5.51
C GLU A 67 -1.45 -23.55 4.90
N ASP A 68 -2.03 -22.63 5.71
CA ASP A 68 -2.92 -21.57 5.25
C ASP A 68 -2.73 -20.29 6.08
N TRP A 69 -2.24 -19.25 5.43
CA TRP A 69 -1.95 -17.94 6.05
C TRP A 69 -3.19 -17.16 6.46
N VAL A 70 -4.27 -17.33 5.72
CA VAL A 70 -5.54 -16.64 5.98
C VAL A 70 -6.21 -17.21 7.23
N ALA A 71 -5.90 -18.48 7.54
CA ALA A 71 -6.47 -19.22 8.67
C ALA A 71 -5.60 -19.18 9.94
N LEU A 72 -4.50 -18.41 10.00
CA LEU A 72 -3.78 -18.22 11.25
C LEU A 72 -4.73 -17.61 12.28
N GLU A 73 -5.20 -18.46 13.19
CA GLU A 73 -6.03 -18.02 14.30
C GLU A 73 -5.39 -16.82 15.00
N VAL A 74 -6.17 -15.88 15.46
CA VAL A 74 -5.73 -14.66 16.18
C VAL A 74 -4.68 -14.97 17.26
N ARG A 75 -4.80 -16.15 17.91
CA ARG A 75 -3.83 -16.63 18.90
C ARG A 75 -2.46 -16.94 18.32
N GLN A 76 -2.36 -17.51 17.13
CA GLN A 76 -1.09 -17.85 16.47
C GLN A 76 -0.38 -16.59 16.00
N ARG A 77 -1.13 -15.61 15.47
CA ARG A 77 -0.58 -14.28 15.13
C ARG A 77 -0.03 -13.56 16.37
N ALA A 78 -0.78 -13.56 17.46
CA ALA A 78 -0.32 -12.97 18.73
C ALA A 78 0.94 -13.65 19.26
N ALA A 79 1.05 -14.99 19.17
CA ALA A 79 2.24 -15.73 19.55
C ALA A 79 3.44 -15.40 18.65
N TYR A 80 3.23 -15.26 17.34
CA TYR A 80 4.26 -14.81 16.40
C TYR A 80 4.80 -13.44 16.78
N PHE A 81 3.96 -12.45 17.01
CA PHE A 81 4.38 -11.11 17.40
C PHE A 81 5.11 -11.08 18.74
N ARG A 82 4.66 -11.86 19.72
CA ARG A 82 5.38 -12.01 20.99
C ARG A 82 6.79 -12.52 20.79
N ASN A 83 6.97 -13.55 19.94
CA ASN A 83 8.28 -14.09 19.61
C ASN A 83 9.17 -13.05 18.89
N ILE A 84 8.60 -12.29 17.93
CA ILE A 84 9.30 -11.20 17.26
C ILE A 84 9.80 -10.16 18.26
N VAL A 85 8.93 -9.71 19.16
CA VAL A 85 9.29 -8.70 20.17
C VAL A 85 10.34 -9.24 21.15
N TYR A 86 10.24 -10.50 21.56
CA TYR A 86 11.28 -11.15 22.37
C TYR A 86 12.64 -11.15 21.65
N LEU A 87 12.67 -11.47 20.37
CA LEU A 87 13.89 -11.47 19.56
C LEU A 87 14.42 -10.05 19.34
N LEU A 88 13.55 -9.08 19.11
CA LEU A 88 13.95 -7.66 18.96
C LEU A 88 14.73 -7.13 20.16
N ARG A 89 14.46 -7.59 21.38
CA ARG A 89 15.25 -7.24 22.57
C ARG A 89 16.73 -7.60 22.45
N ARG A 90 17.09 -8.54 21.61
CA ARG A 90 18.49 -8.92 21.34
C ARG A 90 19.18 -7.96 20.37
N PHE A 91 18.42 -7.29 19.52
CA PHE A 91 18.92 -6.37 18.50
C PHE A 91 18.84 -4.90 18.92
N ILE A 92 17.80 -4.51 19.67
CA ILE A 92 17.60 -3.16 20.15
C ILE A 92 18.35 -2.98 21.48
N ARG A 93 19.49 -2.29 21.43
CA ARG A 93 20.31 -1.98 22.61
C ARG A 93 20.11 -0.57 23.13
N ASP A 94 19.83 0.37 22.23
CA ASP A 94 19.55 1.77 22.55
C ASP A 94 18.04 1.96 22.65
N THR A 95 17.56 2.23 23.86
CA THR A 95 16.12 2.41 24.15
C THR A 95 15.74 3.88 24.33
N GLU A 96 16.68 4.81 24.12
CA GLU A 96 16.35 6.23 24.19
C GLU A 96 15.65 6.70 22.91
N LYS A 97 14.56 7.44 23.08
CA LYS A 97 13.77 8.01 21.97
C LYS A 97 13.40 6.98 20.89
N LEU A 98 12.93 5.83 21.35
CA LEU A 98 12.55 4.72 20.49
C LEU A 98 11.15 4.96 19.92
N VAL A 99 11.04 4.89 18.60
CA VAL A 99 9.79 5.01 17.85
C VAL A 99 9.61 3.78 16.97
N PHE A 100 8.49 3.09 17.10
CA PHE A 100 8.04 2.03 16.22
C PHE A 100 6.95 2.57 15.30
N HIS A 101 7.19 2.53 14.00
CA HIS A 101 6.23 2.92 12.99
C HIS A 101 5.70 1.67 12.30
N LEU A 102 4.45 1.35 12.57
CA LEU A 102 3.78 0.15 12.06
C LEU A 102 3.07 0.48 10.75
N ASN A 103 3.47 -0.19 9.68
CA ASN A 103 2.82 -0.14 8.38
C ASN A 103 2.08 -1.46 8.06
N CYS A 104 1.98 -2.32 9.06
CA CYS A 104 1.20 -3.54 9.06
C CYS A 104 -0.14 -3.19 9.70
N TYR A 105 -1.22 -3.34 8.99
CA TYR A 105 -2.51 -3.00 9.53
C TYR A 105 -3.13 -4.16 10.33
N LYS A 106 -3.99 -3.83 11.31
CA LYS A 106 -4.63 -4.79 12.24
C LYS A 106 -3.67 -5.52 13.18
N ASP A 107 -2.47 -5.03 13.37
CA ASP A 107 -1.50 -5.67 14.26
C ASP A 107 -1.54 -5.08 15.69
N GLU A 108 -2.76 -5.05 16.29
CA GLU A 108 -2.95 -4.62 17.67
C GLU A 108 -2.04 -5.39 18.64
N ALA A 109 -1.92 -6.70 18.47
CA ALA A 109 -1.08 -7.54 19.32
C ALA A 109 0.38 -7.12 19.24
N LEU A 110 0.90 -6.79 18.04
CA LEU A 110 2.26 -6.27 17.89
C LEU A 110 2.44 -4.94 18.62
N ALA A 111 1.51 -4.01 18.45
CA ALA A 111 1.59 -2.71 19.12
C ALA A 111 1.61 -2.86 20.66
N ARG A 112 0.79 -3.73 21.23
CA ARG A 112 0.73 -4.00 22.68
C ARG A 112 2.02 -4.67 23.17
N GLU A 113 2.53 -5.67 22.48
CA GLU A 113 3.77 -6.37 22.85
C GLU A 113 4.98 -5.42 22.80
N LEU A 114 5.08 -4.55 21.80
CA LEU A 114 6.14 -3.54 21.71
C LEU A 114 6.08 -2.57 22.88
N LYS A 115 4.90 -2.05 23.23
CA LYS A 115 4.72 -1.13 24.38
C LYS A 115 4.98 -1.81 25.72
N ALA A 116 4.70 -3.09 25.86
CA ALA A 116 5.00 -3.88 27.05
C ALA A 116 6.52 -4.16 27.20
N ALA A 117 7.22 -4.32 26.08
CA ALA A 117 8.61 -4.69 26.07
C ALA A 117 9.61 -3.53 26.12
N PHE A 118 9.21 -2.35 25.61
CA PHE A 118 10.09 -1.20 25.43
C PHE A 118 9.45 0.11 25.92
N ARG A 119 10.29 1.01 26.42
CA ARG A 119 9.89 2.40 26.64
C ARG A 119 9.92 3.14 25.30
N CYS A 120 8.81 3.15 24.58
CA CYS A 120 8.73 3.58 23.19
C CYS A 120 7.50 4.45 22.91
N ARG A 121 7.44 4.97 21.68
CA ARG A 121 6.22 5.46 21.04
C ARG A 121 5.90 4.54 19.87
N VAL A 122 4.62 4.24 19.72
CA VAL A 122 4.11 3.45 18.58
C VAL A 122 3.25 4.36 17.71
N VAL A 123 3.63 4.47 16.44
CA VAL A 123 2.96 5.27 15.41
C VAL A 123 2.50 4.35 14.31
N THR A 124 1.38 4.63 13.67
CA THR A 124 0.95 3.93 12.45
C THR A 124 0.47 4.90 11.39
N ALA A 125 0.56 4.51 10.13
CA ALA A 125 -0.08 5.21 9.01
C ALA A 125 -1.32 4.42 8.57
N ALA A 126 -2.45 5.10 8.45
CA ALA A 126 -3.69 4.53 7.95
C ALA A 126 -3.66 4.56 6.42
N HIS A 127 -3.14 3.48 5.82
CA HIS A 127 -2.98 3.39 4.37
C HIS A 127 -4.29 3.05 3.65
N PHE A 128 -5.11 2.20 4.23
CA PHE A 128 -6.41 1.76 3.71
C PHE A 128 -7.21 1.09 4.82
N SER A 129 -8.49 0.85 4.55
CA SER A 129 -9.39 0.07 5.40
C SER A 129 -10.05 -1.04 4.58
N ASP A 130 -10.22 -2.23 5.15
CA ASP A 130 -10.79 -3.36 4.43
C ASP A 130 -12.21 -3.09 3.95
N TRP A 131 -13.04 -2.50 4.83
CA TRP A 131 -14.43 -2.17 4.50
C TRP A 131 -14.53 -1.24 3.28
N SER A 132 -13.56 -0.35 3.09
CA SER A 132 -13.57 0.59 1.96
C SER A 132 -13.53 -0.14 0.61
N SER A 133 -12.82 -1.26 0.54
CA SER A 133 -12.78 -2.09 -0.65
C SER A 133 -14.10 -2.81 -0.94
N VAL A 134 -14.83 -3.15 0.13
CA VAL A 134 -16.06 -3.95 0.05
C VAL A 134 -17.28 -3.10 -0.31
N ILE A 135 -17.38 -1.89 0.25
CA ILE A 135 -18.52 -0.99 0.04
C ILE A 135 -18.14 0.27 -0.73
N TYR A 136 -17.01 0.21 -1.48
CA TYR A 136 -16.53 1.29 -2.34
C TYR A 136 -16.44 2.63 -1.62
N ASP A 137 -15.85 2.61 -0.41
CA ASP A 137 -15.64 3.77 0.45
C ASP A 137 -16.91 4.62 0.67
N ASN A 138 -18.02 3.97 0.92
CA ASN A 138 -19.27 4.66 1.25
C ASN A 138 -19.41 4.79 2.79
N PRO A 139 -19.06 5.95 3.38
CA PRO A 139 -19.09 6.14 4.83
C PRO A 139 -20.51 6.13 5.40
N GLU A 140 -21.52 6.56 4.64
CA GLU A 140 -22.91 6.50 5.08
C GLU A 140 -23.36 5.05 5.25
N ARG A 141 -23.03 4.20 4.27
CA ARG A 141 -23.30 2.76 4.37
C ARG A 141 -22.52 2.12 5.52
N LEU A 142 -21.24 2.50 5.72
CA LEU A 142 -20.48 2.05 6.88
C LEU A 142 -21.22 2.39 8.18
N ARG A 143 -21.62 3.65 8.35
CA ARG A 143 -22.33 4.12 9.54
C ARG A 143 -23.65 3.36 9.77
N ALA A 144 -24.40 3.08 8.71
CA ALA A 144 -25.62 2.26 8.78
C ALA A 144 -25.32 0.82 9.23
N ILE A 145 -24.24 0.21 8.71
CA ILE A 145 -23.78 -1.12 9.11
C ILE A 145 -23.36 -1.12 10.59
N LEU A 146 -22.60 -0.13 11.03
CA LEU A 146 -22.15 -0.02 12.43
C LEU A 146 -23.32 0.17 13.39
N ARG A 147 -24.39 0.88 13.00
CA ARG A 147 -25.62 1.04 13.77
C ARG A 147 -26.56 -0.19 13.69
N LYS A 148 -26.17 -1.24 12.98
CA LYS A 148 -26.96 -2.44 12.74
C LYS A 148 -28.32 -2.18 12.02
N GLU A 149 -28.38 -1.14 11.21
CA GLU A 149 -29.52 -0.81 10.35
C GLU A 149 -29.59 -1.72 9.11
N CYS A 150 -28.50 -2.43 8.82
CA CYS A 150 -28.34 -3.40 7.73
C CYS A 150 -28.01 -4.76 8.32
N THR A 151 -28.49 -5.84 7.69
CA THR A 151 -28.35 -7.22 8.20
C THR A 151 -27.99 -8.21 7.10
N GLN A 152 -27.10 -7.84 6.19
CA GLN A 152 -26.56 -8.77 5.20
C GLN A 152 -25.38 -9.56 5.80
N PRO A 153 -25.09 -10.79 5.36
CA PRO A 153 -23.97 -11.58 5.88
C PRO A 153 -22.61 -10.86 5.82
N LEU A 154 -22.41 -10.05 4.78
CA LEU A 154 -21.19 -9.25 4.59
C LEU A 154 -21.05 -8.11 5.61
N ASP A 155 -22.16 -7.62 6.17
CA ASP A 155 -22.15 -6.53 7.15
C ASP A 155 -21.52 -6.94 8.48
N ASP A 156 -21.64 -8.21 8.87
CA ASP A 156 -20.97 -8.73 10.08
C ASP A 156 -19.45 -8.75 9.90
N LEU A 157 -18.97 -9.18 8.74
CA LEU A 157 -17.54 -9.16 8.42
C LEU A 157 -16.98 -7.73 8.40
N ILE A 158 -17.75 -6.78 7.88
CA ILE A 158 -17.35 -5.35 7.89
C ILE A 158 -17.27 -4.84 9.33
N ARG A 159 -18.23 -5.17 10.20
CA ARG A 159 -18.21 -4.76 11.62
C ARG A 159 -17.01 -5.35 12.36
N GLU A 160 -16.73 -6.62 12.15
CA GLU A 160 -15.58 -7.31 12.75
C GLU A 160 -14.27 -6.64 12.32
N SER A 161 -14.07 -6.50 11.01
CA SER A 161 -12.91 -5.87 10.43
C SER A 161 -12.70 -4.43 10.91
N PHE A 162 -13.78 -3.63 10.98
CA PHE A 162 -13.75 -2.29 11.51
C PHE A 162 -13.34 -2.27 12.99
N GLY A 163 -13.88 -3.20 13.79
CA GLY A 163 -13.54 -3.33 15.21
C GLY A 163 -12.06 -3.67 15.43
N GLU A 164 -11.48 -4.54 14.61
CA GLU A 164 -10.05 -4.86 14.65
C GLU A 164 -9.18 -3.64 14.31
N GLU A 165 -9.54 -2.88 13.27
CA GLU A 165 -8.83 -1.64 12.91
C GLU A 165 -8.94 -0.60 14.03
N GLN A 166 -10.13 -0.44 14.61
CA GLN A 166 -10.36 0.48 15.74
C GLN A 166 -9.49 0.11 16.95
N ALA A 167 -9.43 -1.17 17.30
CA ALA A 167 -8.60 -1.68 18.39
C ALA A 167 -7.10 -1.44 18.11
N PHE A 168 -6.66 -1.65 16.87
CA PHE A 168 -5.29 -1.37 16.46
C PHE A 168 -4.93 0.12 16.59
N TYR A 169 -5.74 1.02 16.05
CA TYR A 169 -5.51 2.47 16.20
C TYR A 169 -5.54 2.91 17.66
N ALA A 170 -6.43 2.34 18.48
CA ALA A 170 -6.49 2.63 19.91
C ALA A 170 -5.21 2.21 20.64
N ALA A 171 -4.55 1.14 20.23
CA ALA A 171 -3.32 0.62 20.82
C ALA A 171 -2.07 1.46 20.46
N THR A 172 -2.12 2.33 19.46
CA THR A 172 -1.00 3.19 19.04
C THR A 172 -0.99 4.53 19.79
N ASP A 173 0.12 5.27 19.79
CA ASP A 173 0.20 6.60 20.40
C ASP A 173 -0.23 7.70 19.43
N ARG A 174 0.04 7.52 18.13
CA ARG A 174 -0.31 8.46 17.06
C ARG A 174 -0.70 7.69 15.81
N VAL A 175 -1.65 8.26 15.07
CA VAL A 175 -2.06 7.75 13.76
C VAL A 175 -1.82 8.83 12.70
N ILE A 176 -1.18 8.47 11.62
CA ILE A 176 -0.98 9.33 10.45
C ILE A 176 -2.12 9.05 9.48
N GLY A 177 -2.96 10.06 9.25
CA GLY A 177 -3.89 10.07 8.12
C GLY A 177 -3.21 10.65 6.89
N LEU A 178 -3.40 10.03 5.74
CA LEU A 178 -2.74 10.45 4.50
C LEU A 178 -3.46 11.62 3.80
N SER A 179 -4.66 11.96 4.25
CA SER A 179 -5.48 13.06 3.74
C SER A 179 -6.41 13.61 4.83
N ASP A 180 -6.98 14.79 4.60
CA ASP A 180 -8.00 15.37 5.50
C ASP A 180 -9.26 14.49 5.57
N TYR A 181 -9.62 13.82 4.47
CA TYR A 181 -10.69 12.82 4.45
C TYR A 181 -10.39 11.68 5.44
N MET A 182 -9.18 11.10 5.37
CA MET A 182 -8.77 10.03 6.29
C MET A 182 -8.74 10.52 7.74
N ARG A 183 -8.33 11.77 7.98
CA ARG A 183 -8.37 12.36 9.32
C ARG A 183 -9.80 12.46 9.84
N ALA A 184 -10.74 12.92 9.01
CA ALA A 184 -12.15 13.00 9.39
C ALA A 184 -12.69 11.60 9.76
N LEU A 185 -12.46 10.61 8.93
CA LEU A 185 -12.85 9.22 9.17
C LEU A 185 -12.27 8.67 10.48
N LEU A 186 -10.98 8.88 10.74
CA LEU A 186 -10.30 8.43 11.97
C LEU A 186 -10.87 9.09 13.21
N CYS A 187 -11.23 10.36 13.14
CA CYS A 187 -11.81 11.08 14.28
C CYS A 187 -13.31 10.78 14.49
N GLU A 188 -14.10 10.81 13.41
CA GLU A 188 -15.56 10.73 13.49
C GLU A 188 -16.05 9.28 13.63
N ASP A 189 -15.51 8.36 12.84
CA ASP A 189 -16.01 7.00 12.77
C ASP A 189 -15.20 6.04 13.66
N TYR A 190 -13.86 6.17 13.70
CA TYR A 190 -13.02 5.36 14.61
C TYR A 190 -12.92 5.94 16.03
N GLY A 191 -13.39 7.17 16.26
CA GLY A 191 -13.43 7.79 17.59
C GLY A 191 -12.08 8.21 18.15
N LEU A 192 -11.08 8.46 17.29
CA LEU A 192 -9.78 8.94 17.75
C LEU A 192 -9.84 10.43 18.11
N LEU A 193 -9.15 10.80 19.18
CA LEU A 193 -9.00 12.21 19.55
C LEU A 193 -8.19 12.95 18.46
N PRO A 194 -8.60 14.17 18.07
CA PRO A 194 -7.93 14.92 16.99
C PRO A 194 -6.43 15.17 17.22
N ASP A 195 -6.01 15.28 18.49
CA ASP A 195 -4.61 15.45 18.86
C ASP A 195 -3.78 14.17 18.65
N ARG A 196 -4.41 13.00 18.50
CA ARG A 196 -3.75 11.74 18.18
C ARG A 196 -3.58 11.52 16.69
N VAL A 197 -4.25 12.28 15.83
CA VAL A 197 -4.22 12.13 14.37
C VAL A 197 -3.44 13.27 13.73
N ALA A 198 -2.38 12.93 13.00
CA ALA A 198 -1.63 13.88 12.19
C ALA A 198 -1.93 13.65 10.72
N VAL A 199 -2.13 14.71 9.93
CA VAL A 199 -2.23 14.60 8.46
C VAL A 199 -0.85 14.77 7.87
N ILE A 200 -0.34 13.71 7.27
CA ILE A 200 0.94 13.70 6.54
C ILE A 200 0.71 13.01 5.20
N PRO A 201 0.51 13.77 4.13
CA PRO A 201 0.34 13.20 2.79
C PRO A 201 1.57 12.39 2.37
N ASN A 202 1.35 11.38 1.55
CA ASN A 202 2.47 10.68 0.93
C ASN A 202 3.27 11.63 0.05
N GLY A 203 4.60 11.57 0.19
CA GLY A 203 5.53 12.23 -0.71
C GLY A 203 6.18 11.21 -1.64
N MET A 204 6.60 11.67 -2.79
CA MET A 204 7.45 10.93 -3.71
C MET A 204 8.55 11.86 -4.19
N ALA A 205 9.78 11.35 -4.28
CA ALA A 205 10.85 12.12 -4.88
C ALA A 205 10.47 12.50 -6.31
N ASP A 206 10.76 13.74 -6.68
CA ASP A 206 10.64 14.14 -8.08
C ASP A 206 11.57 13.27 -8.91
N VAL A 207 10.97 12.41 -9.71
CA VAL A 207 11.69 11.51 -10.62
C VAL A 207 11.90 12.26 -11.94
N ALA A 208 12.36 13.51 -11.82
CA ALA A 208 12.73 14.30 -12.95
C ALA A 208 13.76 13.53 -13.76
N ASP A 209 13.41 13.29 -14.98
CA ASP A 209 14.28 12.93 -16.09
C ASP A 209 15.02 11.58 -15.99
N THR A 210 14.44 10.59 -16.57
CA THR A 210 15.29 9.67 -17.31
C THR A 210 15.93 10.52 -18.44
N ASP A 211 17.24 10.73 -18.43
CA ASP A 211 17.99 11.40 -19.51
C ASP A 211 17.84 10.72 -20.89
N ARG A 212 16.91 9.77 -21.00
CA ARG A 212 16.66 9.02 -22.22
C ARG A 212 15.78 9.82 -23.16
N ASP A 213 16.24 9.93 -24.39
CA ASP A 213 15.48 10.52 -25.49
C ASP A 213 14.12 9.81 -25.65
N PRO A 214 13.00 10.55 -25.62
CA PRO A 214 11.66 9.99 -25.88
C PRO A 214 11.56 9.19 -27.19
N VAL A 215 12.34 9.55 -28.21
CA VAL A 215 12.38 8.82 -29.48
C VAL A 215 12.92 7.43 -29.27
N LEU A 216 14.03 7.28 -28.55
CA LEU A 216 14.62 5.97 -28.25
C LEU A 216 13.72 5.12 -27.36
N ILE A 217 12.98 5.76 -26.45
CA ILE A 217 11.97 5.05 -25.63
C ILE A 217 10.85 4.53 -26.51
N ARG A 218 10.32 5.33 -27.41
CA ARG A 218 9.25 4.90 -28.34
C ARG A 218 9.71 3.76 -29.25
N GLU A 219 10.95 3.83 -29.76
CA GLU A 219 11.55 2.73 -30.54
C GLU A 219 11.65 1.43 -29.72
N LYS A 220 12.19 1.51 -28.49
CA LYS A 220 12.30 0.35 -27.60
C LYS A 220 10.94 -0.32 -27.34
N TRP A 221 9.89 0.47 -27.12
CA TRP A 221 8.54 -0.02 -26.87
C TRP A 221 7.72 -0.25 -28.14
N GLN A 222 8.34 -0.13 -29.33
CA GLN A 222 7.73 -0.32 -30.65
C GLN A 222 6.48 0.55 -30.86
N LEU A 223 6.51 1.78 -30.34
CA LEU A 223 5.44 2.77 -30.48
C LEU A 223 5.66 3.55 -31.77
N ARG A 224 4.62 3.64 -32.61
CA ARG A 224 4.68 4.43 -33.83
C ARG A 224 4.59 5.93 -33.51
N PRO A 225 5.20 6.81 -34.34
CA PRO A 225 5.20 8.26 -34.08
C PRO A 225 3.79 8.89 -33.94
N GLU A 226 2.83 8.39 -34.73
CA GLU A 226 1.44 8.85 -34.73
C GLU A 226 0.62 8.32 -33.56
N GLU A 227 1.02 7.26 -32.88
CA GLU A 227 0.25 6.64 -31.79
C GLU A 227 0.17 7.54 -30.58
N ARG A 228 -1.06 7.69 -30.04
CA ARG A 228 -1.37 8.37 -28.80
C ARG A 228 -1.55 7.37 -27.67
N ILE A 229 -0.72 7.46 -26.65
CA ILE A 229 -0.64 6.50 -25.56
C ILE A 229 -1.45 6.98 -24.37
N ILE A 230 -2.49 6.22 -24.05
CA ILE A 230 -3.26 6.36 -22.81
C ILE A 230 -2.71 5.30 -21.84
N LEU A 231 -2.17 5.73 -20.71
CA LEU A 231 -1.49 4.87 -19.75
C LEU A 231 -2.30 4.71 -18.48
N PHE A 232 -2.52 3.47 -18.08
CA PHE A 232 -2.98 3.09 -16.75
C PHE A 232 -1.85 2.33 -16.04
N VAL A 233 -1.61 2.66 -14.77
CA VAL A 233 -0.66 1.95 -13.91
C VAL A 233 -1.35 1.58 -12.60
N GLY A 234 -1.37 0.31 -12.25
CA GLY A 234 -1.94 -0.15 -11.00
C GLY A 234 -2.29 -1.63 -10.97
N ARG A 235 -2.79 -2.09 -9.83
CA ARG A 235 -3.31 -3.46 -9.72
C ARG A 235 -4.56 -3.63 -10.59
N LEU A 236 -4.71 -4.84 -11.16
CA LEU A 236 -5.88 -5.19 -11.97
C LEU A 236 -6.97 -5.79 -11.07
N ASP A 237 -7.52 -4.97 -10.18
CA ASP A 237 -8.64 -5.34 -9.33
C ASP A 237 -9.85 -4.40 -9.57
N SER A 238 -11.00 -4.77 -9.03
CA SER A 238 -12.26 -4.04 -9.25
C SER A 238 -12.20 -2.60 -8.75
N ILE A 239 -11.44 -2.32 -7.67
CA ILE A 239 -11.33 -0.99 -7.05
C ILE A 239 -10.59 -0.03 -7.96
N LYS A 240 -9.59 -0.51 -8.71
CA LYS A 240 -8.79 0.30 -9.63
C LYS A 240 -9.53 0.67 -10.91
N GLY A 241 -10.71 0.14 -11.12
CA GLY A 241 -11.63 0.60 -12.17
C GLY A 241 -11.19 0.32 -13.61
N VAL A 242 -10.25 -0.62 -13.84
CA VAL A 242 -9.68 -0.91 -15.16
C VAL A 242 -10.74 -1.29 -16.18
N ARG A 243 -11.76 -2.07 -15.77
CA ARG A 243 -12.88 -2.44 -16.65
C ARG A 243 -13.65 -1.21 -17.16
N PHE A 244 -13.87 -0.21 -16.31
CA PHE A 244 -14.52 1.03 -16.73
C PHE A 244 -13.65 1.80 -17.71
N LEU A 245 -12.34 1.82 -17.50
CA LEU A 245 -11.39 2.43 -18.43
C LEU A 245 -11.44 1.76 -19.81
N ILE A 246 -11.38 0.43 -19.87
CA ILE A 246 -11.47 -0.31 -21.15
C ILE A 246 -12.79 -0.02 -21.87
N ARG A 247 -13.91 0.00 -21.15
CA ARG A 247 -15.23 0.36 -21.71
C ARG A 247 -15.25 1.78 -22.25
N ALA A 248 -14.68 2.74 -21.53
CA ALA A 248 -14.56 4.12 -21.98
C ALA A 248 -13.65 4.22 -23.21
N PHE A 249 -12.51 3.51 -23.20
CA PHE A 249 -11.57 3.50 -24.32
C PHE A 249 -12.18 2.94 -25.59
N ARG A 250 -13.11 2.00 -25.55
CA ARG A 250 -13.87 1.54 -26.74
C ARG A 250 -14.56 2.67 -27.50
N LYS A 251 -14.97 3.74 -26.79
CA LYS A 251 -15.57 4.90 -27.44
C LYS A 251 -14.51 5.79 -28.06
N VAL A 252 -13.38 5.96 -27.36
CA VAL A 252 -12.24 6.77 -27.82
C VAL A 252 -11.61 6.13 -29.06
N SER A 253 -11.37 4.83 -29.05
CA SER A 253 -10.71 4.09 -30.13
C SER A 253 -11.47 4.11 -31.47
N ARG A 254 -12.78 4.32 -31.43
CA ARG A 254 -13.60 4.49 -32.65
C ARG A 254 -13.42 5.85 -33.33
N GLN A 255 -13.08 6.88 -32.54
CA GLN A 255 -12.89 8.25 -33.03
C GLN A 255 -11.41 8.54 -33.34
N TYR A 256 -10.52 7.93 -32.57
CA TYR A 256 -9.07 8.15 -32.66
C TYR A 256 -8.38 6.82 -32.92
N LEU A 257 -8.23 6.47 -34.19
CA LEU A 257 -7.74 5.15 -34.63
C LEU A 257 -6.28 4.88 -34.20
N ASP A 258 -5.50 5.94 -34.03
CA ASP A 258 -4.10 5.86 -33.58
C ASP A 258 -3.95 5.89 -32.04
N SER A 259 -5.08 5.85 -31.30
CA SER A 259 -5.01 5.73 -29.84
C SER A 259 -4.70 4.30 -29.40
N ARG A 260 -3.88 4.17 -28.36
CA ARG A 260 -3.50 2.91 -27.72
C ARG A 260 -3.72 3.01 -26.22
N LEU A 261 -4.32 1.98 -25.62
CA LEU A 261 -4.44 1.86 -24.18
C LEU A 261 -3.38 0.87 -23.68
N TRP A 262 -2.49 1.39 -22.84
CA TRP A 262 -1.48 0.59 -22.16
C TRP A 262 -1.87 0.40 -20.69
N ILE A 263 -1.97 -0.85 -20.27
CA ILE A 263 -2.36 -1.25 -18.92
C ILE A 263 -1.16 -1.96 -18.29
N VAL A 264 -0.55 -1.28 -17.32
CA VAL A 264 0.64 -1.76 -16.60
C VAL A 264 0.22 -2.19 -15.19
N GLY A 265 0.55 -3.42 -14.84
CA GLY A 265 0.30 -3.97 -13.52
C GLY A 265 -0.08 -5.43 -13.55
N ASP A 266 -0.40 -5.98 -12.38
CA ASP A 266 -0.72 -7.39 -12.19
C ASP A 266 -2.05 -7.54 -11.45
N GLY A 267 -2.73 -8.68 -11.62
CA GLY A 267 -3.99 -9.00 -10.96
C GLY A 267 -4.93 -9.83 -11.82
N ASP A 268 -6.20 -9.47 -11.86
CA ASP A 268 -7.22 -10.20 -12.62
C ASP A 268 -7.20 -9.84 -14.11
N TYR A 269 -6.38 -10.57 -14.85
CA TYR A 269 -6.26 -10.43 -16.30
C TYR A 269 -7.51 -10.90 -17.05
N LYS A 270 -8.22 -11.89 -16.52
CA LYS A 270 -9.37 -12.51 -17.22
C LYS A 270 -10.43 -11.46 -17.54
N ASP A 271 -10.84 -10.70 -16.54
CA ASP A 271 -11.82 -9.62 -16.69
C ASP A 271 -11.36 -8.55 -17.68
N CYS A 272 -10.07 -8.20 -17.64
CA CYS A 272 -9.48 -7.23 -18.56
C CYS A 272 -9.49 -7.75 -20.02
N PHE A 273 -9.13 -9.01 -20.25
CA PHE A 273 -9.15 -9.62 -21.58
C PHE A 273 -10.57 -9.72 -22.14
N GLU A 274 -11.54 -10.13 -21.32
CA GLU A 274 -12.95 -10.20 -21.75
C GLU A 274 -13.47 -8.82 -22.19
N GLU A 275 -13.18 -7.79 -21.42
CA GLU A 275 -13.58 -6.42 -21.76
C GLU A 275 -12.82 -5.86 -22.97
N ALA A 276 -11.54 -6.20 -23.15
CA ALA A 276 -10.72 -5.71 -24.25
C ALA A 276 -10.99 -6.43 -25.58
N ASN A 277 -11.61 -7.61 -25.57
CA ASN A 277 -11.75 -8.47 -26.75
C ASN A 277 -12.17 -7.73 -28.03
N PRO A 278 -13.20 -6.83 -28.03
CA PRO A 278 -13.62 -6.12 -29.24
C PRO A 278 -12.61 -5.10 -29.79
N ILE A 279 -11.61 -4.71 -28.98
CA ILE A 279 -10.60 -3.69 -29.31
C ILE A 279 -9.18 -4.16 -28.96
N PHE A 280 -8.98 -5.48 -28.91
CA PHE A 280 -7.75 -6.10 -28.45
C PHE A 280 -6.49 -5.59 -29.18
N SER A 281 -6.60 -5.27 -30.47
CA SER A 281 -5.48 -4.73 -31.25
C SER A 281 -5.01 -3.34 -30.79
N GLN A 282 -5.79 -2.64 -29.96
CA GLN A 282 -5.47 -1.30 -29.47
C GLN A 282 -5.20 -1.28 -27.94
N VAL A 283 -5.24 -2.45 -27.28
CA VAL A 283 -4.99 -2.58 -25.84
C VAL A 283 -3.76 -3.45 -25.60
N THR A 284 -2.81 -2.93 -24.84
CA THR A 284 -1.61 -3.66 -24.42
C THR A 284 -1.62 -3.88 -22.92
N LEU A 285 -1.57 -5.13 -22.50
CA LEU A 285 -1.42 -5.56 -21.11
C LEU A 285 0.03 -5.97 -20.90
N THR A 286 0.83 -5.18 -20.20
CA THR A 286 2.28 -5.40 -20.06
C THR A 286 2.64 -6.36 -18.94
N GLY A 287 1.73 -6.56 -17.97
CA GLY A 287 2.10 -7.15 -16.71
C GLY A 287 2.82 -6.15 -15.79
N PHE A 288 3.41 -6.68 -14.75
CA PHE A 288 4.26 -5.90 -13.84
C PHE A 288 5.53 -5.43 -14.56
N LEU A 289 5.87 -4.17 -14.39
CA LEU A 289 7.13 -3.59 -14.89
C LEU A 289 7.97 -3.08 -13.72
N ASP A 290 9.28 -3.12 -13.88
CA ASP A 290 10.19 -2.47 -12.97
C ASP A 290 10.06 -0.93 -13.03
N ARG A 291 10.58 -0.24 -12.00
CA ARG A 291 10.48 1.22 -11.90
C ARG A 291 11.08 1.95 -13.10
N ALA A 292 12.21 1.47 -13.64
CA ALA A 292 12.88 2.14 -14.76
C ALA A 292 12.03 2.05 -16.04
N SER A 293 11.51 0.88 -16.34
CA SER A 293 10.60 0.64 -17.48
C SER A 293 9.29 1.43 -17.32
N LEU A 294 8.75 1.50 -16.10
CA LEU A 294 7.54 2.28 -15.82
C LEU A 294 7.76 3.79 -16.07
N LEU A 295 8.89 4.33 -15.65
CA LEU A 295 9.23 5.74 -15.88
C LEU A 295 9.40 6.07 -17.36
N GLU A 296 9.96 5.13 -18.16
CA GLU A 296 10.00 5.27 -19.61
C GLU A 296 8.59 5.42 -20.21
N LEU A 297 7.63 4.60 -19.75
CA LEU A 297 6.25 4.69 -20.23
C LEU A 297 5.56 5.99 -19.82
N TYR A 298 5.76 6.45 -18.57
CA TYR A 298 5.24 7.75 -18.14
C TYR A 298 5.75 8.89 -19.01
N ARG A 299 7.01 8.83 -19.46
CA ARG A 299 7.62 9.87 -20.29
C ARG A 299 7.04 9.95 -21.70
N VAL A 300 6.57 8.82 -22.26
CA VAL A 300 6.04 8.74 -23.63
C VAL A 300 4.52 8.67 -23.69
N ALA A 301 3.87 8.59 -22.55
CA ALA A 301 2.42 8.62 -22.47
C ALA A 301 1.89 10.04 -22.73
N ASP A 302 0.82 10.13 -23.56
CA ASP A 302 0.12 11.39 -23.80
C ASP A 302 -0.88 11.70 -22.68
N VAL A 303 -1.46 10.64 -22.06
CA VAL A 303 -2.47 10.79 -20.99
C VAL A 303 -2.29 9.66 -19.97
N GLY A 304 -2.12 10.02 -18.68
CA GLY A 304 -2.26 9.09 -17.57
C GLY A 304 -3.71 9.05 -17.06
N VAL A 305 -4.24 7.84 -16.78
CA VAL A 305 -5.61 7.68 -16.30
C VAL A 305 -5.63 6.90 -15.00
N VAL A 306 -6.27 7.45 -13.97
CA VAL A 306 -6.49 6.82 -12.66
C VAL A 306 -8.00 6.67 -12.45
N PRO A 307 -8.63 5.57 -12.91
CA PRO A 307 -10.07 5.37 -12.86
C PRO A 307 -10.53 4.70 -11.56
N SER A 308 -9.70 4.73 -10.51
CA SER A 308 -9.98 4.07 -9.23
C SER A 308 -11.33 4.51 -8.67
N LEU A 309 -12.12 3.56 -8.20
CA LEU A 309 -13.41 3.82 -7.55
C LEU A 309 -13.20 4.38 -6.14
N PHE A 310 -12.08 4.02 -5.54
CA PHE A 310 -11.62 4.56 -4.28
C PHE A 310 -10.09 4.61 -4.24
N GLU A 311 -9.57 5.70 -3.70
CA GLU A 311 -8.14 5.91 -3.52
C GLU A 311 -7.92 6.79 -2.29
N PRO A 312 -7.54 6.23 -1.13
CA PRO A 312 -7.36 7.01 0.09
C PRO A 312 -6.24 8.04 -0.03
N PHE A 313 -5.20 7.70 -0.75
CA PHE A 313 -4.13 8.55 -1.25
C PHE A 313 -3.25 7.73 -2.21
N GLY A 314 -3.55 7.76 -3.50
CA GLY A 314 -2.80 7.01 -4.49
C GLY A 314 -1.37 7.49 -4.64
N LEU A 315 -0.43 6.56 -4.54
CA LEU A 315 0.89 6.72 -5.15
C LEU A 315 0.82 5.99 -6.49
N PRO A 316 0.90 6.71 -7.61
CA PRO A 316 0.90 6.10 -8.93
C PRO A 316 2.12 5.22 -9.18
#